data_fdbd7bbd5f08523ad1c32867d5253b7d
#
_entry.id   fdbd7bbd5f08523ad1c32867d5253b7d
#
_cell.length_a   1.000
_cell.length_b   1.000
_cell.length_c   1.000
_cell.angle_alpha   90.00
_cell.angle_beta   90.00
_cell.angle_gamma   90.00
#
_symmetry.space_group_name_H-M   'P 1'
#
loop_
_entity.id
_entity.type
_entity.pdbx_description
1 polymer ?
#
loop_
_entity_poly.entity_id
_entity_poly.type
_entity_poly.pdbx_seq_one_letter_code
_entity_poly.pdbx_strand_id
1 'polypeptide(L)'
;MKKLILALGLVATLGFTKEIIIIFHAGSLAVPFGEIEKVFEGKYPQYDVRREPAGSRACARKITDIGKPADVMASADYKVIDNLMIPKDAKFNAQFVTNEMAIAYTDKSKYASQINAKNWTKIFLRKGVKVGHSNPNMDPCGYRSMLVTKLAEDFYNEPKFFDKLFGYGESYTAGEEDTKKVIVRPKETDLLGLIEAGMYDYLYIYKSVAEQHGLKYITLPPEVSLKSASLKETYKKVSFKINGKKPGTWITKKGAPMVYGITVVQNTKSPVNKDGAVKFVNFVLSPEGQAIMKKNGQGLINPPVITGDASILDN
;
A
#
# COMPACT_ATOMS: atom_id res chain seq x y z
N MET A 1 -42.28 52.04 37.16
CA MET A 1 -41.81 50.64 37.06
C MET A 1 -41.50 50.38 35.62
N LYS A 2 -40.23 50.42 35.21
CA LYS A 2 -39.78 50.14 33.81
C LYS A 2 -39.49 48.65 33.68
N LYS A 3 -40.24 47.95 32.81
CA LYS A 3 -40.02 46.56 32.50
C LYS A 3 -38.85 46.48 31.51
N LEU A 4 -37.75 45.87 31.93
CA LEU A 4 -36.60 45.56 31.08
C LEU A 4 -36.93 44.22 30.34
N ILE A 5 -37.12 44.27 29.03
CA ILE A 5 -37.29 43.07 28.19
C ILE A 5 -35.90 42.63 27.77
N LEU A 6 -35.45 41.50 28.34
CA LEU A 6 -34.20 40.86 27.96
C LEU A 6 -34.48 40.01 26.73
N ALA A 7 -34.06 40.44 25.55
CA ALA A 7 -34.10 39.65 24.31
C ALA A 7 -32.95 38.65 24.32
N LEU A 8 -33.25 37.36 24.56
CA LEU A 8 -32.31 36.26 24.44
C LEU A 8 -32.16 35.96 22.94
N GLY A 9 -31.06 36.42 22.34
CA GLY A 9 -30.68 36.07 21.00
C GLY A 9 -30.27 34.60 20.91
N LEU A 10 -31.12 33.75 20.35
CA LEU A 10 -30.82 32.36 20.02
C LEU A 10 -29.86 32.34 18.82
N VAL A 11 -28.55 32.22 19.08
CA VAL A 11 -27.57 31.96 18.00
C VAL A 11 -27.75 30.49 17.61
N ALA A 12 -28.55 30.26 16.59
CA ALA A 12 -28.60 28.96 15.94
C ALA A 12 -27.26 28.70 15.22
N THR A 13 -26.39 27.93 15.82
CA THR A 13 -25.26 27.36 15.12
C THR A 13 -25.82 26.36 14.08
N LEU A 14 -25.91 26.79 12.82
CA LEU A 14 -26.11 25.91 11.69
C LEU A 14 -24.90 24.98 11.64
N GLY A 15 -25.03 23.83 12.27
CA GLY A 15 -24.08 22.73 12.10
C GLY A 15 -24.16 22.26 10.66
N PHE A 16 -23.23 22.70 9.81
CA PHE A 16 -23.07 22.12 8.48
C PHE A 16 -22.69 20.65 8.65
N THR A 17 -23.52 19.74 8.16
CA THR A 17 -23.14 18.34 8.03
C THR A 17 -22.00 18.26 7.05
N LYS A 18 -20.84 17.76 7.51
CA LYS A 18 -19.68 17.57 6.62
C LYS A 18 -19.98 16.57 5.50
N GLU A 19 -19.48 16.86 4.32
CA GLU A 19 -19.54 15.98 3.17
C GLU A 19 -18.50 14.88 3.29
N ILE A 20 -18.93 13.63 3.26
CA ILE A 20 -18.04 12.47 3.45
C ILE A 20 -17.28 12.18 2.15
N ILE A 21 -15.97 11.92 2.29
CA ILE A 21 -15.12 11.40 1.22
C ILE A 21 -14.60 10.04 1.66
N ILE A 22 -14.97 8.97 0.97
CA ILE A 22 -14.54 7.59 1.29
C ILE A 22 -13.31 7.22 0.48
N ILE A 23 -12.21 6.90 1.16
CA ILE A 23 -10.93 6.59 0.53
C ILE A 23 -10.52 5.16 0.85
N PHE A 24 -10.44 4.31 -0.18
CA PHE A 24 -9.82 3.01 -0.06
C PHE A 24 -8.35 3.11 -0.47
N HIS A 25 -7.44 2.63 0.38
CA HIS A 25 -6.02 2.77 0.10
C HIS A 25 -5.17 1.60 0.61
N ALA A 26 -3.99 1.45 0.02
CA ALA A 26 -2.98 0.51 0.47
C ALA A 26 -2.63 0.72 1.96
N GLY A 27 -2.32 -0.37 2.67
CA GLY A 27 -1.88 -0.31 4.06
C GLY A 27 -0.70 0.63 4.29
N SER A 28 0.28 0.59 3.39
CA SER A 28 1.47 1.46 3.42
C SER A 28 1.22 2.96 3.23
N LEU A 29 0.00 3.36 2.90
CA LEU A 29 -0.43 4.76 2.86
C LEU A 29 -1.13 5.20 4.15
N ALA A 30 -1.30 4.33 5.14
CA ALA A 30 -2.08 4.64 6.34
C ALA A 30 -1.52 5.84 7.12
N VAL A 31 -0.22 5.91 7.33
CA VAL A 31 0.43 7.02 8.04
C VAL A 31 0.40 8.32 7.21
N PRO A 32 0.97 8.35 5.98
CA PRO A 32 0.98 9.58 5.19
C PRO A 32 -0.43 10.10 4.86
N PHE A 33 -1.40 9.22 4.58
CA PHE A 33 -2.77 9.66 4.33
C PHE A 33 -3.49 10.15 5.60
N GLY A 34 -3.09 9.69 6.80
CA GLY A 34 -3.57 10.27 8.05
C GLY A 34 -3.05 11.69 8.30
N GLU A 35 -1.81 11.99 7.88
CA GLU A 35 -1.30 13.37 7.91
C GLU A 35 -1.99 14.23 6.83
N ILE A 36 -2.16 13.69 5.62
CA ILE A 36 -2.87 14.36 4.52
C ILE A 36 -4.32 14.68 4.92
N GLU A 37 -5.06 13.73 5.51
CA GLU A 37 -6.42 13.93 6.02
C GLU A 37 -6.50 15.14 6.94
N LYS A 38 -5.64 15.21 7.95
CA LYS A 38 -5.63 16.34 8.91
C LYS A 38 -5.40 17.70 8.25
N VAL A 39 -4.44 17.77 7.31
CA VAL A 39 -4.13 19.02 6.61
C VAL A 39 -5.23 19.37 5.62
N PHE A 40 -5.75 18.39 4.89
CA PHE A 40 -6.84 18.56 3.94
C PHE A 40 -8.13 19.07 4.63
N GLU A 41 -8.55 18.43 5.72
CA GLU A 41 -9.73 18.86 6.48
C GLU A 41 -9.56 20.22 7.15
N GLY A 42 -8.34 20.56 7.53
CA GLY A 42 -8.01 21.92 8.01
C GLY A 42 -8.19 22.98 6.94
N LYS A 43 -7.88 22.67 5.68
CA LYS A 43 -8.08 23.59 4.54
C LYS A 43 -9.51 23.59 4.00
N TYR A 44 -10.18 22.45 4.06
CA TYR A 44 -11.52 22.22 3.52
C TYR A 44 -12.45 21.67 4.60
N PRO A 45 -12.84 22.50 5.60
CA PRO A 45 -13.55 22.04 6.80
C PRO A 45 -14.95 21.49 6.53
N GLN A 46 -15.48 21.66 5.32
CA GLN A 46 -16.74 21.08 4.87
C GLN A 46 -16.65 19.58 4.59
N TYR A 47 -15.44 18.99 4.45
CA TYR A 47 -15.26 17.57 4.21
C TYR A 47 -14.92 16.77 5.48
N ASP A 48 -15.32 15.49 5.47
CA ASP A 48 -14.99 14.44 6.45
C ASP A 48 -14.37 13.26 5.68
N VAL A 49 -13.06 13.07 5.80
CA VAL A 49 -12.33 12.02 5.09
C VAL A 49 -12.39 10.71 5.89
N ARG A 50 -12.98 9.68 5.30
CA ARG A 50 -13.07 8.35 5.89
C ARG A 50 -12.19 7.36 5.14
N ARG A 51 -11.15 6.89 5.79
CA ARG A 51 -10.15 6.01 5.19
C ARG A 51 -10.40 4.55 5.55
N GLU A 52 -10.28 3.68 4.56
CA GLU A 52 -10.34 2.22 4.72
C GLU A 52 -9.05 1.59 4.17
N PRO A 53 -8.04 1.32 5.01
CA PRO A 53 -6.80 0.67 4.59
C PRO A 53 -6.99 -0.84 4.43
N ALA A 54 -6.53 -1.38 3.29
CA ALA A 54 -6.44 -2.82 3.05
C ALA A 54 -5.31 -3.12 2.05
N GLY A 55 -5.08 -4.39 1.71
CA GLY A 55 -4.25 -4.73 0.56
C GLY A 55 -4.84 -4.13 -0.72
N SER A 56 -4.02 -3.53 -1.58
CA SER A 56 -4.53 -2.76 -2.74
C SER A 56 -5.46 -3.56 -3.65
N ARG A 57 -5.18 -4.86 -3.86
CA ARG A 57 -6.06 -5.73 -4.66
C ARG A 57 -7.40 -5.99 -3.96
N ALA A 58 -7.37 -6.11 -2.63
CA ALA A 58 -8.58 -6.25 -1.84
C ALA A 58 -9.43 -4.97 -1.91
N CYS A 59 -8.82 -3.78 -1.79
CA CYS A 59 -9.50 -2.49 -1.98
C CYS A 59 -10.16 -2.39 -3.36
N ALA A 60 -9.40 -2.65 -4.44
CA ALA A 60 -9.94 -2.61 -5.79
C ALA A 60 -11.12 -3.58 -5.96
N ARG A 61 -11.02 -4.82 -5.45
CA ARG A 61 -12.09 -5.83 -5.55
C ARG A 61 -13.33 -5.50 -4.71
N LYS A 62 -13.19 -4.83 -3.58
CA LYS A 62 -14.35 -4.30 -2.84
C LYS A 62 -15.17 -3.35 -3.71
N ILE A 63 -14.51 -2.53 -4.52
CA ILE A 63 -15.16 -1.60 -5.46
C ILE A 63 -15.72 -2.39 -6.65
N THR A 64 -14.88 -3.15 -7.36
CA THR A 64 -15.22 -3.73 -8.67
C THR A 64 -16.14 -4.94 -8.58
N ASP A 65 -15.94 -5.81 -7.59
CA ASP A 65 -16.63 -7.11 -7.49
C ASP A 65 -17.86 -7.03 -6.55
N ILE A 66 -17.74 -6.24 -5.46
CA ILE A 66 -18.79 -6.11 -4.44
C ILE A 66 -19.62 -4.84 -4.63
N GLY A 67 -19.06 -3.80 -5.30
CA GLY A 67 -19.72 -2.51 -5.48
C GLY A 67 -19.75 -1.66 -4.20
N LYS A 68 -18.75 -1.84 -3.32
CA LYS A 68 -18.66 -1.05 -2.09
C LYS A 68 -18.40 0.41 -2.42
N PRO A 69 -19.10 1.38 -1.80
CA PRO A 69 -18.88 2.81 -2.02
C PRO A 69 -17.44 3.21 -1.73
N ALA A 70 -16.86 3.97 -2.65
CA ALA A 70 -15.58 4.64 -2.47
C ALA A 70 -15.48 5.82 -3.45
N ASP A 71 -14.86 6.91 -3.02
CA ASP A 71 -14.64 8.12 -3.83
C ASP A 71 -13.23 8.15 -4.42
N VAL A 72 -12.25 7.65 -3.67
CA VAL A 72 -10.84 7.58 -4.10
C VAL A 72 -10.29 6.19 -3.87
N MET A 73 -9.47 5.73 -4.80
CA MET A 73 -8.66 4.53 -4.65
C MET A 73 -7.18 4.85 -4.82
N ALA A 74 -6.36 4.51 -3.80
CA ALA A 74 -4.91 4.66 -3.85
C ALA A 74 -4.22 3.30 -3.60
N SER A 75 -3.35 2.92 -4.53
CA SER A 75 -2.76 1.59 -4.63
C SER A 75 -1.24 1.62 -4.50
N ALA A 76 -0.66 0.67 -3.79
CA ALA A 76 0.79 0.45 -3.75
C ALA A 76 1.36 -0.13 -5.07
N ASP A 77 0.52 -0.57 -5.98
CA ASP A 77 0.89 -0.91 -7.37
C ASP A 77 -0.11 -0.26 -8.32
N TYR A 78 0.34 0.73 -9.12
CA TYR A 78 -0.51 1.45 -10.08
C TYR A 78 -1.23 0.50 -11.05
N LYS A 79 -0.61 -0.65 -11.39
CA LYS A 79 -1.22 -1.66 -12.26
C LYS A 79 -2.46 -2.34 -11.66
N VAL A 80 -2.70 -2.21 -10.36
CA VAL A 80 -3.96 -2.68 -9.76
C VAL A 80 -5.11 -1.83 -10.27
N ILE A 81 -4.94 -0.50 -10.34
CA ILE A 81 -5.94 0.42 -10.90
C ILE A 81 -6.12 0.12 -12.40
N ASP A 82 -5.04 0.06 -13.17
CA ASP A 82 -5.11 -0.19 -14.62
C ASP A 82 -5.85 -1.49 -14.95
N ASN A 83 -5.52 -2.59 -14.25
CA ASN A 83 -6.00 -3.92 -14.62
C ASN A 83 -7.37 -4.28 -14.03
N LEU A 84 -7.73 -3.72 -12.88
CA LEU A 84 -8.96 -4.09 -12.19
C LEU A 84 -10.06 -3.03 -12.31
N MET A 85 -9.71 -1.75 -12.40
CA MET A 85 -10.67 -0.64 -12.32
C MET A 85 -10.92 0.05 -13.66
N ILE A 86 -9.87 0.29 -14.45
CA ILE A 86 -10.02 0.97 -15.75
C ILE A 86 -10.53 -0.03 -16.81
N PRO A 87 -11.46 0.36 -17.67
CA PRO A 87 -12.10 1.70 -17.77
C PRO A 87 -13.42 1.82 -17.01
N LYS A 88 -13.87 0.81 -16.31
CA LYS A 88 -15.24 0.72 -15.77
C LYS A 88 -15.44 1.55 -14.50
N ASP A 89 -14.52 1.39 -13.55
CA ASP A 89 -14.65 1.97 -12.21
C ASP A 89 -13.68 3.14 -11.98
N ALA A 90 -12.81 3.42 -12.95
CA ALA A 90 -11.92 4.57 -13.02
C ALA A 90 -11.62 4.95 -14.47
N LYS A 91 -11.27 6.21 -14.73
CA LYS A 91 -10.93 6.69 -16.08
C LYS A 91 -9.46 7.04 -16.25
N PHE A 92 -8.76 7.32 -15.17
CA PHE A 92 -7.34 7.66 -15.16
C PHE A 92 -6.61 6.96 -14.02
N ASN A 93 -5.29 7.03 -14.06
CA ASN A 93 -4.41 6.61 -12.99
C ASN A 93 -3.24 7.59 -12.89
N ALA A 94 -3.10 8.26 -11.76
CA ALA A 94 -1.97 9.15 -11.49
C ALA A 94 -0.90 8.38 -10.69
N GLN A 95 0.26 8.15 -11.31
CA GLN A 95 1.43 7.59 -10.66
C GLN A 95 2.17 8.71 -9.93
N PHE A 96 2.28 8.64 -8.61
CA PHE A 96 2.65 9.83 -7.81
C PHE A 96 3.84 9.62 -6.86
N VAL A 97 4.08 8.38 -6.40
CA VAL A 97 5.22 8.07 -5.51
C VAL A 97 5.79 6.68 -5.80
N THR A 98 7.03 6.47 -5.34
CA THR A 98 7.74 5.19 -5.37
C THR A 98 8.05 4.71 -3.96
N ASN A 99 8.51 3.46 -3.84
CA ASN A 99 8.98 2.87 -2.60
C ASN A 99 10.06 1.80 -2.89
N GLU A 100 10.52 1.13 -1.87
CA GLU A 100 11.42 -0.02 -1.99
C GLU A 100 11.07 -1.10 -0.96
N MET A 101 11.39 -2.36 -1.28
CA MET A 101 11.27 -3.46 -0.34
C MET A 101 12.44 -3.47 0.61
N ALA A 102 12.15 -3.78 1.87
CA ALA A 102 13.11 -3.95 2.96
C ALA A 102 12.75 -5.17 3.80
N ILE A 103 13.65 -5.58 4.67
CA ILE A 103 13.42 -6.60 5.67
C ILE A 103 13.41 -5.92 7.04
N ALA A 104 12.25 -5.84 7.68
CA ALA A 104 12.14 -5.32 9.04
C ALA A 104 12.37 -6.42 10.10
N TYR A 105 12.83 -6.00 11.27
CA TYR A 105 13.08 -6.86 12.43
C TYR A 105 13.07 -6.05 13.73
N THR A 106 13.11 -6.74 14.88
CA THR A 106 13.21 -6.13 16.21
C THR A 106 14.40 -6.68 16.97
N ASP A 107 14.70 -6.14 18.14
CA ASP A 107 15.74 -6.70 19.03
C ASP A 107 15.38 -8.10 19.53
N LYS A 108 14.10 -8.48 19.50
CA LYS A 108 13.62 -9.84 19.87
C LYS A 108 13.84 -10.86 18.75
N SER A 109 14.13 -10.41 17.53
CA SER A 109 14.33 -11.30 16.38
C SER A 109 15.58 -12.15 16.55
N LYS A 110 15.48 -13.44 16.24
CA LYS A 110 16.64 -14.34 16.27
C LYS A 110 17.71 -13.82 15.31
N TYR A 111 18.94 -13.76 15.80
CA TYR A 111 20.09 -13.25 15.06
C TYR A 111 20.01 -11.76 14.68
N ALA A 112 19.27 -10.95 15.43
CA ALA A 112 19.12 -9.51 15.20
C ALA A 112 20.46 -8.75 15.15
N SER A 113 21.46 -9.17 15.94
CA SER A 113 22.80 -8.58 15.94
C SER A 113 23.70 -9.04 14.78
N GLN A 114 23.31 -10.07 14.03
CA GLN A 114 24.10 -10.67 12.96
C GLN A 114 23.58 -10.33 11.56
N ILE A 115 22.26 -10.11 11.43
CA ILE A 115 21.61 -9.95 10.14
C ILE A 115 22.02 -8.64 9.46
N ASN A 116 22.26 -8.71 8.16
CA ASN A 116 22.59 -7.57 7.31
C ASN A 116 22.23 -7.85 5.84
N ALA A 117 22.43 -6.86 4.98
CA ALA A 117 22.11 -6.97 3.55
C ALA A 117 22.88 -8.07 2.78
N LYS A 118 23.97 -8.61 3.33
CA LYS A 118 24.78 -9.65 2.67
C LYS A 118 24.42 -11.07 3.10
N ASN A 119 23.73 -11.25 4.23
CA ASN A 119 23.53 -12.57 4.83
C ASN A 119 22.08 -12.92 5.20
N TRP A 120 21.12 -12.03 4.95
CA TRP A 120 19.73 -12.24 5.35
C TRP A 120 19.11 -13.52 4.75
N THR A 121 19.48 -13.89 3.53
CA THR A 121 19.04 -15.14 2.88
C THR A 121 19.44 -16.38 3.70
N LYS A 122 20.68 -16.41 4.17
CA LYS A 122 21.22 -17.49 5.00
C LYS A 122 20.57 -17.50 6.40
N ILE A 123 20.34 -16.33 6.98
CA ILE A 123 19.68 -16.19 8.29
C ILE A 123 18.23 -16.70 8.21
N PHE A 124 17.50 -16.36 7.15
CA PHE A 124 16.12 -16.81 6.95
C PHE A 124 15.97 -18.33 6.90
N LEU A 125 16.98 -19.04 6.37
CA LEU A 125 16.96 -20.50 6.31
C LEU A 125 17.36 -21.20 7.63
N ARG A 126 17.88 -20.48 8.61
CA ARG A 126 18.25 -21.08 9.90
C ARG A 126 17.05 -21.71 10.61
N LYS A 127 17.31 -22.80 11.34
CA LYS A 127 16.28 -23.50 12.14
C LYS A 127 15.65 -22.55 13.17
N GLY A 128 14.32 -22.56 13.22
CA GLY A 128 13.54 -21.78 14.19
C GLY A 128 13.38 -20.30 13.83
N VAL A 129 13.99 -19.79 12.75
CA VAL A 129 13.69 -18.44 12.22
C VAL A 129 12.36 -18.47 11.50
N LYS A 130 11.49 -17.51 11.82
CA LYS A 130 10.19 -17.31 11.16
C LYS A 130 10.15 -15.99 10.42
N VAL A 131 9.48 -15.98 9.26
CA VAL A 131 9.38 -14.83 8.35
C VAL A 131 7.92 -14.49 8.09
N GLY A 132 7.58 -13.20 8.15
CA GLY A 132 6.26 -12.68 7.81
C GLY A 132 6.21 -12.09 6.40
N HIS A 133 5.10 -12.27 5.71
CA HIS A 133 4.74 -11.53 4.50
C HIS A 133 3.24 -11.40 4.36
N SER A 134 2.77 -10.39 3.62
CA SER A 134 1.34 -10.27 3.32
C SER A 134 0.91 -11.24 2.22
N ASN A 135 -0.42 -11.50 2.15
CA ASN A 135 -1.00 -12.40 1.17
C ASN A 135 -0.81 -11.90 -0.27
N PRO A 136 -0.08 -12.63 -1.14
CA PRO A 136 0.22 -12.19 -2.51
C PRO A 136 -1.03 -11.96 -3.37
N ASN A 137 -2.13 -12.63 -3.07
CA ASN A 137 -3.39 -12.48 -3.81
C ASN A 137 -4.17 -11.21 -3.44
N MET A 138 -3.90 -10.63 -2.28
CA MET A 138 -4.64 -9.49 -1.72
C MET A 138 -3.82 -8.20 -1.72
N ASP A 139 -2.50 -8.32 -1.57
CA ASP A 139 -1.62 -7.19 -1.31
C ASP A 139 -0.37 -7.19 -2.20
N PRO A 140 -0.03 -6.04 -2.82
CA PRO A 140 1.21 -5.88 -3.58
C PRO A 140 2.49 -6.19 -2.80
N CYS A 141 2.56 -5.90 -1.50
CA CYS A 141 3.71 -6.26 -0.68
C CYS A 141 3.95 -7.77 -0.69
N GLY A 142 2.88 -8.58 -0.64
CA GLY A 142 2.95 -10.03 -0.67
C GLY A 142 3.59 -10.58 -1.94
N TYR A 143 3.08 -10.22 -3.14
CA TYR A 143 3.71 -10.73 -4.36
C TYR A 143 5.10 -10.11 -4.61
N ARG A 144 5.37 -8.89 -4.11
CA ARG A 144 6.73 -8.32 -4.15
C ARG A 144 7.69 -9.07 -3.25
N SER A 145 7.25 -9.59 -2.10
CA SER A 145 8.05 -10.48 -1.25
C SER A 145 8.49 -11.72 -2.01
N MET A 146 7.59 -12.32 -2.80
CA MET A 146 7.92 -13.45 -3.67
C MET A 146 8.95 -13.07 -4.73
N LEU A 147 8.76 -11.94 -5.41
CA LEU A 147 9.66 -11.46 -6.45
C LEU A 147 11.05 -11.10 -5.90
N VAL A 148 11.11 -10.43 -4.75
CA VAL A 148 12.36 -10.10 -4.05
C VAL A 148 13.13 -11.36 -3.68
N THR A 149 12.43 -12.38 -3.18
CA THR A 149 13.08 -13.66 -2.81
C THR A 149 13.66 -14.37 -4.04
N LYS A 150 12.95 -14.35 -5.17
CA LYS A 150 13.46 -14.90 -6.44
C LYS A 150 14.62 -14.09 -7.02
N LEU A 151 14.58 -12.75 -6.94
CA LEU A 151 15.73 -11.91 -7.31
C LEU A 151 16.95 -12.17 -6.43
N ALA A 152 16.72 -12.45 -5.15
CA ALA A 152 17.78 -12.76 -4.21
C ALA A 152 18.47 -14.10 -4.51
N GLU A 153 17.77 -15.09 -5.06
CA GLU A 153 18.39 -16.35 -5.51
C GLU A 153 19.54 -16.10 -6.49
N ASP A 154 19.27 -15.28 -7.51
CA ASP A 154 20.26 -14.94 -8.53
C ASP A 154 21.35 -14.04 -7.97
N PHE A 155 20.98 -12.97 -7.25
CA PHE A 155 21.90 -11.94 -6.75
C PHE A 155 22.91 -12.49 -5.73
N TYR A 156 22.46 -13.34 -4.81
CA TYR A 156 23.31 -13.90 -3.74
C TYR A 156 23.88 -15.29 -4.10
N ASN A 157 23.57 -15.80 -5.29
CA ASN A 157 23.94 -17.17 -5.70
C ASN A 157 23.49 -18.22 -4.66
N GLU A 158 22.21 -18.14 -4.26
CA GLU A 158 21.59 -19.04 -3.27
C GLU A 158 20.48 -19.88 -3.97
N PRO A 159 20.84 -20.92 -4.74
CA PRO A 159 19.88 -21.67 -5.55
C PRO A 159 18.80 -22.32 -4.68
N LYS A 160 17.56 -22.25 -5.18
CA LYS A 160 16.36 -22.77 -4.48
C LYS A 160 16.06 -22.06 -3.16
N PHE A 161 16.53 -20.85 -2.94
CA PHE A 161 16.21 -20.06 -1.74
C PHE A 161 14.70 -19.87 -1.58
N PHE A 162 14.01 -19.54 -2.66
CA PHE A 162 12.55 -19.37 -2.68
C PHE A 162 11.82 -20.64 -2.23
N ASP A 163 12.16 -21.78 -2.83
CA ASP A 163 11.53 -23.07 -2.52
C ASP A 163 11.85 -23.52 -1.07
N LYS A 164 13.09 -23.35 -0.62
CA LYS A 164 13.50 -23.67 0.76
C LYS A 164 12.80 -22.81 1.80
N LEU A 165 12.51 -21.53 1.47
CA LEU A 165 11.87 -20.60 2.40
C LEU A 165 10.36 -20.79 2.43
N PHE A 166 9.71 -20.79 1.27
CA PHE A 166 8.26 -20.74 1.13
C PHE A 166 7.61 -22.07 0.70
N GLY A 167 8.22 -22.81 -0.20
CA GLY A 167 7.63 -24.02 -0.78
C GLY A 167 6.37 -23.80 -1.63
N TYR A 168 6.13 -22.55 -2.11
CA TYR A 168 4.91 -22.20 -2.86
C TYR A 168 4.92 -22.58 -4.33
N GLY A 169 6.06 -23.01 -4.86
CA GLY A 169 6.20 -23.24 -6.30
C GLY A 169 5.99 -21.95 -7.11
N GLU A 170 5.15 -22.01 -8.15
CA GLU A 170 4.93 -20.86 -9.06
C GLU A 170 3.81 -19.91 -8.63
N SER A 171 2.97 -20.30 -7.69
CA SER A 171 1.78 -19.56 -7.30
C SER A 171 1.44 -19.75 -5.81
N TYR A 172 0.78 -18.72 -5.25
CA TYR A 172 0.25 -18.79 -3.90
C TYR A 172 -1.23 -19.19 -3.96
N THR A 173 -1.53 -20.40 -3.51
CA THR A 173 -2.90 -20.95 -3.48
C THR A 173 -3.50 -21.00 -2.08
N ALA A 174 -2.66 -20.88 -1.04
CA ALA A 174 -3.09 -20.89 0.35
C ALA A 174 -3.74 -19.55 0.75
N GLY A 175 -4.46 -19.58 1.87
CA GLY A 175 -5.03 -18.39 2.50
C GLY A 175 -4.07 -17.70 3.46
N GLU A 176 -4.56 -17.36 4.64
CA GLU A 176 -3.73 -16.92 5.75
C GLU A 176 -3.17 -18.15 6.45
N GLU A 177 -1.85 -18.23 6.54
CA GLU A 177 -1.20 -19.41 7.12
C GLU A 177 -0.13 -19.03 8.13
N ASP A 178 -0.16 -19.73 9.26
CA ASP A 178 0.93 -19.76 10.22
C ASP A 178 1.58 -21.13 10.16
N THR A 179 2.67 -21.24 9.39
CA THR A 179 3.48 -22.45 9.34
C THR A 179 4.61 -22.40 10.38
N LYS A 180 5.42 -23.46 10.46
CA LYS A 180 6.66 -23.45 11.26
C LYS A 180 7.66 -22.39 10.80
N LYS A 181 7.57 -21.93 9.55
CA LYS A 181 8.56 -21.04 8.90
C LYS A 181 7.98 -19.68 8.52
N VAL A 182 6.72 -19.60 8.16
CA VAL A 182 6.10 -18.42 7.55
C VAL A 182 4.81 -18.04 8.26
N ILE A 183 4.60 -16.73 8.43
CA ILE A 183 3.35 -16.12 8.90
C ILE A 183 2.79 -15.24 7.78
N VAL A 184 1.52 -15.41 7.45
CA VAL A 184 0.85 -14.67 6.38
C VAL A 184 -0.39 -13.94 6.92
N ARG A 185 -0.57 -12.67 6.54
CA ARG A 185 -1.76 -11.86 6.86
C ARG A 185 -2.26 -11.14 5.61
N PRO A 186 -3.50 -10.66 5.58
CA PRO A 186 -4.11 -10.03 4.40
C PRO A 186 -3.32 -8.85 3.83
N LYS A 187 -2.74 -8.00 4.69
CA LYS A 187 -1.90 -6.86 4.31
C LYS A 187 -0.66 -6.76 5.20
N GLU A 188 0.35 -6.03 4.75
CA GLU A 188 1.64 -5.89 5.43
C GLU A 188 1.53 -5.26 6.82
N THR A 189 0.63 -4.30 7.00
CA THR A 189 0.46 -3.62 8.29
C THR A 189 -0.23 -4.47 9.36
N ASP A 190 -0.92 -5.56 9.00
CA ASP A 190 -1.49 -6.52 9.95
C ASP A 190 -0.40 -7.34 10.66
N LEU A 191 0.81 -7.33 10.11
CA LEU A 191 1.96 -8.05 10.64
C LEU A 191 2.77 -7.24 11.68
N LEU A 192 2.57 -5.90 11.75
CA LEU A 192 3.38 -5.03 12.62
C LEU A 192 3.27 -5.38 14.10
N GLY A 193 2.08 -5.47 14.64
CA GLY A 193 1.89 -5.84 16.05
C GLY A 193 2.41 -7.25 16.39
N LEU A 194 2.37 -8.17 15.41
CA LEU A 194 2.86 -9.54 15.60
C LEU A 194 4.39 -9.60 15.68
N ILE A 195 5.13 -8.80 14.88
CA ILE A 195 6.59 -8.76 14.96
C ILE A 195 7.04 -8.06 16.26
N GLU A 196 6.36 -6.99 16.67
CA GLU A 196 6.61 -6.30 17.93
C GLU A 196 6.38 -7.23 19.15
N ALA A 197 5.37 -8.08 19.05
CA ALA A 197 5.09 -9.13 20.04
C ALA A 197 6.11 -10.29 20.01
N GLY A 198 6.98 -10.38 19.00
CA GLY A 198 7.98 -11.44 18.83
C GLY A 198 7.39 -12.77 18.32
N MET A 199 6.24 -12.74 17.66
CA MET A 199 5.59 -13.94 17.10
C MET A 199 6.39 -14.54 15.93
N TYR A 200 7.21 -13.72 15.27
CA TYR A 200 8.14 -14.11 14.21
C TYR A 200 9.33 -13.14 14.18
N ASP A 201 10.35 -13.44 13.37
CA ASP A 201 11.64 -12.76 13.47
C ASP A 201 11.81 -11.65 12.41
N TYR A 202 11.36 -11.86 11.18
CA TYR A 202 11.64 -10.98 10.06
C TYR A 202 10.41 -10.74 9.19
N LEU A 203 10.26 -9.51 8.68
CA LEU A 203 9.12 -9.10 7.89
C LEU A 203 9.56 -8.52 6.54
N TYR A 204 9.06 -9.09 5.45
CA TYR A 204 9.07 -8.41 4.16
C TYR A 204 8.10 -7.23 4.20
N ILE A 205 8.61 -6.02 4.04
CA ILE A 205 7.82 -4.81 4.15
C ILE A 205 8.39 -3.71 3.25
N TYR A 206 7.63 -2.66 3.06
CA TYR A 206 8.15 -1.44 2.44
C TYR A 206 9.02 -0.67 3.43
N LYS A 207 10.14 -0.14 2.94
CA LYS A 207 11.07 0.63 3.76
C LYS A 207 10.36 1.79 4.47
N SER A 208 9.51 2.54 3.75
CA SER A 208 8.74 3.63 4.35
C SER A 208 7.89 3.21 5.54
N VAL A 209 7.27 2.03 5.48
CA VAL A 209 6.45 1.50 6.59
C VAL A 209 7.32 1.11 7.77
N ALA A 210 8.48 0.49 7.54
CA ALA A 210 9.43 0.19 8.61
C ALA A 210 9.89 1.47 9.32
N GLU A 211 10.21 2.53 8.57
CA GLU A 211 10.58 3.84 9.10
C GLU A 211 9.45 4.50 9.92
N GLN A 212 8.23 4.51 9.36
CA GLN A 212 7.05 5.09 9.99
C GLN A 212 6.71 4.46 11.35
N HIS A 213 7.03 3.17 11.51
CA HIS A 213 6.77 2.41 12.73
C HIS A 213 8.01 2.20 13.62
N GLY A 214 9.13 2.86 13.30
CA GLY A 214 10.35 2.79 14.11
C GLY A 214 10.99 1.41 14.20
N LEU A 215 10.69 0.51 13.24
CA LEU A 215 11.28 -0.81 13.19
C LEU A 215 12.73 -0.75 12.69
N LYS A 216 13.59 -1.60 13.22
CA LYS A 216 14.88 -1.88 12.59
C LYS A 216 14.65 -2.54 11.24
N TYR A 217 15.45 -2.19 10.24
CA TYR A 217 15.32 -2.80 8.93
C TYR A 217 16.67 -2.91 8.20
N ILE A 218 16.71 -3.81 7.24
CA ILE A 218 17.80 -3.96 6.29
C ILE A 218 17.35 -3.37 4.96
N THR A 219 18.10 -2.40 4.45
CA THR A 219 17.96 -1.93 3.07
C THR A 219 18.57 -2.98 2.14
N LEU A 220 17.76 -3.47 1.21
CA LEU A 220 18.20 -4.45 0.21
C LEU A 220 18.95 -3.76 -0.94
N PRO A 221 19.87 -4.47 -1.61
CA PRO A 221 20.52 -3.96 -2.82
C PRO A 221 19.49 -3.51 -3.87
N PRO A 222 19.79 -2.47 -4.67
CA PRO A 222 18.88 -1.99 -5.71
C PRO A 222 18.38 -3.10 -6.66
N GLU A 223 19.23 -4.08 -6.97
CA GLU A 223 18.92 -5.23 -7.83
C GLU A 223 17.83 -6.13 -7.27
N VAL A 224 17.61 -6.10 -5.96
CA VAL A 224 16.67 -6.95 -5.24
C VAL A 224 15.45 -6.17 -4.74
N SER A 225 15.63 -4.90 -4.34
CA SER A 225 14.64 -4.09 -3.61
C SER A 225 13.47 -3.57 -4.44
N LEU A 226 13.48 -3.72 -5.75
CA LEU A 226 12.48 -3.20 -6.69
C LEU A 226 12.35 -1.66 -6.71
N LYS A 227 13.37 -0.92 -6.26
CA LYS A 227 13.30 0.54 -6.15
C LYS A 227 13.63 1.27 -7.45
N SER A 228 14.51 0.73 -8.27
CA SER A 228 15.16 1.46 -9.38
C SER A 228 14.44 1.29 -10.71
N ALA A 229 14.06 2.39 -11.34
CA ALA A 229 13.50 2.38 -12.70
C ALA A 229 14.51 1.87 -13.74
N SER A 230 15.82 2.13 -13.55
CA SER A 230 16.89 1.67 -14.45
C SER A 230 17.10 0.16 -14.42
N LEU A 231 16.65 -0.53 -13.36
CA LEU A 231 16.77 -1.99 -13.22
C LEU A 231 15.50 -2.75 -13.66
N LYS A 232 14.61 -2.11 -14.40
CA LYS A 232 13.35 -2.70 -14.88
C LYS A 232 13.56 -4.04 -15.60
N GLU A 233 14.58 -4.15 -16.45
CA GLU A 233 14.85 -5.37 -17.20
C GLU A 233 15.43 -6.48 -16.30
N THR A 234 16.21 -6.13 -15.28
CA THR A 234 16.67 -7.08 -14.24
C THR A 234 15.47 -7.64 -13.47
N TYR A 235 14.56 -6.78 -13.04
CA TYR A 235 13.40 -7.23 -12.26
C TYR A 235 12.46 -8.14 -13.07
N LYS A 236 12.31 -7.90 -14.38
CA LYS A 236 11.45 -8.71 -15.27
C LYS A 236 11.88 -10.17 -15.41
N LYS A 237 13.12 -10.52 -15.03
CA LYS A 237 13.62 -11.89 -15.08
C LYS A 237 12.86 -12.84 -14.17
N VAL A 238 12.27 -12.30 -13.09
CA VAL A 238 11.48 -13.10 -12.15
C VAL A 238 9.99 -12.83 -12.28
N SER A 239 9.20 -13.85 -11.96
CA SER A 239 7.75 -13.74 -11.95
C SER A 239 7.12 -14.67 -10.92
N PHE A 240 5.87 -14.35 -10.55
CA PHE A 240 5.06 -15.15 -9.65
C PHE A 240 3.59 -15.08 -10.05
N LYS A 241 2.86 -16.18 -9.95
CA LYS A 241 1.44 -16.24 -10.30
C LYS A 241 0.58 -15.89 -9.09
N ILE A 242 -0.40 -15.04 -9.31
CA ILE A 242 -1.43 -14.66 -8.33
C ILE A 242 -2.81 -14.87 -8.92
N ASN A 243 -3.84 -14.90 -8.06
CA ASN A 243 -5.23 -15.05 -8.52
C ASN A 243 -5.61 -13.97 -9.52
N GLY A 244 -6.22 -14.40 -10.62
CA GLY A 244 -6.78 -13.53 -11.65
C GLY A 244 -8.08 -12.84 -11.21
N LYS A 245 -8.73 -12.15 -12.14
CA LYS A 245 -10.00 -11.45 -11.90
C LYS A 245 -11.15 -12.43 -11.64
N LYS A 246 -11.20 -13.54 -12.41
CA LYS A 246 -12.21 -14.58 -12.24
C LYS A 246 -11.67 -15.72 -11.38
N PRO A 247 -12.51 -16.40 -10.58
CA PRO A 247 -12.12 -17.61 -9.86
C PRO A 247 -11.45 -18.64 -10.79
N GLY A 248 -10.41 -19.31 -10.32
CA GLY A 248 -9.66 -20.31 -11.11
C GLY A 248 -8.73 -19.75 -12.17
N THR A 249 -8.67 -18.43 -12.36
CA THR A 249 -7.73 -17.79 -13.29
C THR A 249 -6.50 -17.23 -12.59
N TRP A 250 -5.40 -17.09 -13.34
CA TRP A 250 -4.12 -16.63 -12.84
C TRP A 250 -3.61 -15.41 -13.60
N ILE A 251 -2.90 -14.54 -12.90
CA ILE A 251 -2.13 -13.43 -13.47
C ILE A 251 -0.67 -13.63 -13.11
N THR A 252 0.20 -13.59 -14.10
CA THR A 252 1.64 -13.59 -13.88
C THR A 252 2.13 -12.18 -13.56
N LYS A 253 2.55 -11.97 -12.32
CA LYS A 253 3.24 -10.75 -11.90
C LYS A 253 4.72 -10.89 -12.22
N LYS A 254 5.23 -10.05 -13.10
CA LYS A 254 6.66 -9.88 -13.35
C LYS A 254 7.24 -8.83 -12.41
N GLY A 255 8.49 -8.98 -12.03
CA GLY A 255 9.21 -7.96 -11.28
C GLY A 255 9.22 -6.63 -12.03
N ALA A 256 9.05 -5.54 -11.29
CA ALA A 256 9.00 -4.18 -11.82
C ALA A 256 9.33 -3.18 -10.71
N PRO A 257 9.79 -1.96 -11.07
CA PRO A 257 9.93 -0.86 -10.11
C PRO A 257 8.62 -0.61 -9.36
N MET A 258 8.75 -0.23 -8.10
CA MET A 258 7.59 0.05 -7.24
C MET A 258 7.06 1.45 -7.53
N VAL A 259 5.83 1.52 -8.02
CA VAL A 259 5.13 2.76 -8.33
C VAL A 259 3.71 2.68 -7.79
N TYR A 260 3.31 3.68 -7.05
CA TYR A 260 1.96 3.83 -6.51
C TYR A 260 1.08 4.61 -7.48
N GLY A 261 -0.19 4.26 -7.50
CA GLY A 261 -1.20 4.96 -8.28
C GLY A 261 -2.37 5.45 -7.43
N ILE A 262 -3.00 6.52 -7.86
CA ILE A 262 -4.21 7.08 -7.26
C ILE A 262 -5.20 7.46 -8.36
N THR A 263 -6.50 7.29 -8.07
CA THR A 263 -7.58 7.65 -8.98
C THR A 263 -8.84 8.08 -8.24
N VAL A 264 -9.68 8.85 -8.90
CA VAL A 264 -11.08 9.05 -8.50
C VAL A 264 -11.90 7.87 -8.98
N VAL A 265 -12.71 7.28 -8.09
CA VAL A 265 -13.64 6.20 -8.42
C VAL A 265 -14.83 6.80 -9.17
N GLN A 266 -15.20 6.19 -10.28
CA GLN A 266 -16.31 6.65 -11.14
C GLN A 266 -17.38 5.58 -11.29
N ASN A 267 -17.61 4.78 -10.26
CA ASN A 267 -18.63 3.76 -10.28
C ASN A 267 -20.01 4.37 -9.99
N THR A 268 -20.98 4.10 -10.87
CA THR A 268 -22.35 4.66 -10.81
C THR A 268 -23.25 4.05 -9.72
N LYS A 269 -22.79 3.05 -9.00
CA LYS A 269 -23.62 2.33 -8.00
C LYS A 269 -23.59 2.94 -6.60
N SER A 270 -22.79 3.96 -6.37
CA SER A 270 -22.61 4.59 -5.07
C SER A 270 -22.78 6.09 -5.17
N PRO A 271 -23.40 6.75 -4.17
CA PRO A 271 -23.29 8.19 -4.06
C PRO A 271 -21.82 8.52 -3.82
N VAL A 272 -21.17 9.01 -4.85
CA VAL A 272 -19.77 9.41 -4.83
C VAL A 272 -19.72 10.89 -4.59
N ASN A 273 -18.95 11.35 -3.61
CA ASN A 273 -18.61 12.75 -3.47
C ASN A 273 -17.51 13.09 -4.49
N LYS A 274 -17.95 13.32 -5.73
CA LYS A 274 -17.05 13.53 -6.86
C LYS A 274 -16.16 14.76 -6.67
N ASP A 275 -16.73 15.86 -6.21
CA ASP A 275 -16.00 17.12 -6.04
C ASP A 275 -14.98 17.00 -4.89
N GLY A 276 -15.39 16.41 -3.77
CA GLY A 276 -14.48 16.11 -2.68
C GLY A 276 -13.37 15.15 -3.07
N ALA A 277 -13.68 14.11 -3.87
CA ALA A 277 -12.70 13.17 -4.39
C ALA A 277 -11.65 13.85 -5.28
N VAL A 278 -12.08 14.71 -6.20
CA VAL A 278 -11.20 15.50 -7.07
C VAL A 278 -10.31 16.42 -6.26
N LYS A 279 -10.88 17.16 -5.31
CA LYS A 279 -10.10 18.03 -4.40
C LYS A 279 -9.07 17.25 -3.61
N PHE A 280 -9.45 16.07 -3.09
CA PHE A 280 -8.52 15.23 -2.33
C PHE A 280 -7.38 14.70 -3.21
N VAL A 281 -7.68 14.18 -4.40
CA VAL A 281 -6.63 13.70 -5.32
C VAL A 281 -5.71 14.85 -5.73
N ASN A 282 -6.25 16.01 -6.10
CA ASN A 282 -5.46 17.19 -6.43
C ASN A 282 -4.58 17.64 -5.26
N PHE A 283 -5.09 17.56 -4.02
CA PHE A 283 -4.28 17.86 -2.83
C PHE A 283 -3.12 16.85 -2.65
N VAL A 284 -3.38 15.54 -2.82
CA VAL A 284 -2.31 14.51 -2.76
C VAL A 284 -1.22 14.76 -3.80
N LEU A 285 -1.61 15.19 -5.01
CA LEU A 285 -0.69 15.47 -6.11
C LEU A 285 -0.01 16.86 -6.01
N SER A 286 -0.50 17.74 -5.15
CA SER A 286 0.05 19.08 -4.96
C SER A 286 1.44 19.06 -4.29
N PRO A 287 2.23 20.15 -4.37
CA PRO A 287 3.50 20.24 -3.67
C PRO A 287 3.42 19.96 -2.16
N GLU A 288 2.33 20.37 -1.51
CA GLU A 288 2.09 20.14 -0.09
C GLU A 288 1.81 18.68 0.22
N GLY A 289 0.92 18.03 -0.52
CA GLY A 289 0.65 16.59 -0.39
C GLY A 289 1.90 15.75 -0.67
N GLN A 290 2.66 16.12 -1.71
CA GLN A 290 3.91 15.46 -2.05
C GLN A 290 4.99 15.64 -0.98
N ALA A 291 5.06 16.80 -0.30
CA ALA A 291 5.96 17.03 0.83
C ALA A 291 5.64 16.07 2.01
N ILE A 292 4.35 15.85 2.29
CA ILE A 292 3.92 14.88 3.31
C ILE A 292 4.34 13.46 2.91
N MET A 293 4.14 13.07 1.66
CA MET A 293 4.55 11.75 1.15
C MET A 293 6.06 11.56 1.30
N LYS A 294 6.88 12.55 0.91
CA LYS A 294 8.35 12.53 1.05
C LYS A 294 8.79 12.41 2.50
N LYS A 295 8.19 13.19 3.40
CA LYS A 295 8.45 13.15 4.86
C LYS A 295 8.23 11.73 5.42
N ASN A 296 7.26 11.02 4.87
CA ASN A 296 6.90 9.65 5.26
C ASN A 296 7.69 8.55 4.49
N GLY A 297 8.81 8.89 3.87
CA GLY A 297 9.75 7.93 3.30
C GLY A 297 9.42 7.44 1.88
N GLN A 298 8.40 8.01 1.21
CA GLN A 298 8.15 7.71 -0.20
C GLN A 298 9.06 8.53 -1.13
N GLY A 299 9.50 7.92 -2.22
CA GLY A 299 10.14 8.65 -3.32
C GLY A 299 9.08 9.36 -4.16
N LEU A 300 9.36 10.59 -4.60
CA LEU A 300 8.40 11.36 -5.40
C LEU A 300 8.52 11.03 -6.90
N ILE A 301 7.39 11.09 -7.59
CA ILE A 301 7.30 11.16 -9.04
C ILE A 301 6.80 12.58 -9.35
N ASN A 302 7.68 13.46 -9.77
CA ASN A 302 7.37 14.87 -10.00
C ASN A 302 7.88 15.32 -11.39
N PRO A 303 6.98 15.73 -12.30
CA PRO A 303 5.52 15.71 -12.15
C PRO A 303 4.96 14.28 -12.08
N PRO A 304 3.78 14.08 -11.48
CA PRO A 304 3.08 12.80 -11.52
C PRO A 304 2.84 12.34 -12.96
N VAL A 305 2.97 11.03 -13.21
CA VAL A 305 2.67 10.46 -14.54
C VAL A 305 1.20 10.06 -14.57
N ILE A 306 0.41 10.73 -15.39
CA ILE A 306 -1.02 10.48 -15.52
C ILE A 306 -1.30 9.71 -16.81
N THR A 307 -2.08 8.63 -16.71
CA THR A 307 -2.54 7.82 -17.82
C THR A 307 -4.06 7.75 -17.83
N GLY A 308 -4.66 7.68 -19.02
CA GLY A 308 -6.13 7.70 -19.18
C GLY A 308 -6.70 9.13 -19.25
N ASP A 309 -8.02 9.24 -19.08
CA ASP A 309 -8.75 10.51 -19.11
C ASP A 309 -8.84 11.12 -17.69
N ALA A 310 -7.97 12.09 -17.44
CA ALA A 310 -7.91 12.82 -16.18
C ALA A 310 -8.53 14.23 -16.25
N SER A 311 -9.30 14.55 -17.26
CA SER A 311 -9.96 15.87 -17.45
C SER A 311 -10.78 16.32 -16.24
N ILE A 312 -11.21 15.37 -15.40
CA ILE A 312 -11.88 15.64 -14.13
C ILE A 312 -11.00 16.38 -13.11
N LEU A 313 -9.67 16.28 -13.20
CA LEU A 313 -8.74 16.94 -12.28
C LEU A 313 -8.50 18.42 -12.63
N ASP A 314 -8.87 18.84 -13.85
CA ASP A 314 -8.64 20.19 -14.37
C ASP A 314 -9.76 21.18 -13.99
N ASN A 315 -10.78 20.75 -13.24
CA ASN A 315 -11.96 21.55 -12.86
C ASN A 315 -11.84 22.13 -11.44
#